data_d5616f7876fbbc5a177079217ea0a97e
#
_entry.id   d5616f7876fbbc5a177079217ea0a97e
#
_cell.length_a   1.000
_cell.length_b   1.000
_cell.length_c   1.000
_cell.angle_alpha   90.00
_cell.angle_beta   90.00
_cell.angle_gamma   90.00
#
_symmetry.space_group_name_H-M   'P 1'
#
loop_
_entity.id
_entity.type
_entity.pdbx_description
1 polymer ?
#
loop_
_entity_poly.entity_id
_entity_poly.type
_entity_poly.pdbx_seq_one_letter_code
_entity_poly.pdbx_strand_id
1 'polypeptide(L)'
;VGSEMCIRDSCNELSVKYGYEKLTFLEGDIADYEGVDQVDMVVTLHACDTATDYALAKAVGWHAKVILSVPCCQHEINGQIENDVLKPILKHGLLKERFSAIVTDALRAEYLEREGYEVQVLEFIDMEHTPKNILIRAIDIGKKGKNSKRIKDCEAFLNVEPTLGRLLGMQKD
;
A
#
# COMPACT_ATOMS: atom_id res chain seq x y z
N VAL A 1 -19.95 12.66 -10.23
CA VAL A 1 -20.85 11.56 -9.78
C VAL A 1 -21.45 10.81 -10.97
N GLY A 2 -21.78 11.46 -12.10
CA GLY A 2 -22.33 10.75 -13.26
C GLY A 2 -21.31 10.02 -14.15
N SER A 3 -20.04 10.43 -14.17
CA SER A 3 -19.03 9.88 -15.08
C SER A 3 -18.47 8.52 -14.63
N GLU A 4 -18.33 8.28 -13.33
CA GLU A 4 -17.75 7.05 -12.78
C GLU A 4 -18.69 5.85 -12.97
N MET A 5 -19.99 6.02 -12.69
CA MET A 5 -20.99 5.00 -12.98
C MET A 5 -21.04 4.61 -14.47
N CYS A 6 -20.94 5.60 -15.37
CA CYS A 6 -20.88 5.34 -16.82
C CYS A 6 -19.63 4.55 -17.21
N ILE A 7 -18.46 4.85 -16.59
CA ILE A 7 -17.21 4.12 -16.87
C ILE A 7 -17.33 2.67 -16.41
N ARG A 8 -17.78 2.44 -15.18
CA ARG A 8 -18.01 1.10 -14.63
C ARG A 8 -18.92 0.26 -15.51
N ASP A 9 -20.08 0.81 -15.89
CA ASP A 9 -21.07 0.11 -16.70
C ASP A 9 -20.51 -0.21 -18.10
N SER A 10 -19.83 0.73 -18.73
CA SER A 10 -19.14 0.51 -20.00
C SER A 10 -18.05 -0.57 -19.89
N CYS A 11 -17.28 -0.60 -18.80
CA CYS A 11 -16.27 -1.63 -18.58
C CYS A 11 -16.90 -3.03 -18.41
N ASN A 12 -18.01 -3.14 -17.68
CA ASN A 12 -18.74 -4.39 -17.52
C ASN A 12 -19.34 -4.86 -18.86
N GLU A 13 -19.92 -3.98 -19.68
CA GLU A 13 -20.39 -4.30 -21.04
C GLU A 13 -19.26 -4.80 -21.94
N LEU A 14 -18.09 -4.15 -21.89
CA LEU A 14 -16.91 -4.58 -22.65
C LEU A 14 -16.40 -5.94 -22.19
N SER A 15 -16.39 -6.20 -20.89
CA SER A 15 -15.99 -7.50 -20.34
C SER A 15 -16.82 -8.64 -20.93
N VAL A 16 -18.14 -8.50 -20.94
CA VAL A 16 -19.06 -9.47 -21.55
C VAL A 16 -18.83 -9.58 -23.07
N LYS A 17 -18.74 -8.43 -23.75
CA LYS A 17 -18.53 -8.38 -25.22
C LYS A 17 -17.27 -9.12 -25.68
N TYR A 18 -16.20 -9.08 -24.86
CA TYR A 18 -14.93 -9.73 -25.17
C TYR A 18 -14.78 -11.13 -24.53
N GLY A 19 -15.83 -11.67 -23.93
CA GLY A 19 -15.85 -13.04 -23.36
C GLY A 19 -15.20 -13.18 -21.99
N TYR A 20 -14.98 -12.07 -21.27
CA TYR A 20 -14.44 -12.08 -19.91
C TYR A 20 -15.59 -12.08 -18.87
N GLU A 21 -16.45 -13.11 -18.92
CA GLU A 21 -17.66 -13.19 -18.08
C GLU A 21 -17.40 -13.18 -16.57
N LYS A 22 -16.18 -13.55 -16.14
CA LYS A 22 -15.77 -13.54 -14.73
C LYS A 22 -15.14 -12.22 -14.29
N LEU A 23 -14.93 -11.27 -15.20
CA LEU A 23 -14.38 -9.95 -14.88
C LEU A 23 -15.52 -9.00 -14.58
N THR A 24 -15.57 -8.52 -13.34
CA THR A 24 -16.57 -7.58 -12.84
C THR A 24 -15.91 -6.30 -12.36
N PHE A 25 -16.44 -5.17 -12.78
CA PHE A 25 -16.03 -3.85 -12.31
C PHE A 25 -17.01 -3.36 -11.26
N LEU A 26 -16.49 -3.05 -10.08
CA LEU A 26 -17.27 -2.53 -8.95
C LEU A 26 -16.82 -1.11 -8.63
N GLU A 27 -17.73 -0.28 -8.15
CA GLU A 27 -17.46 1.05 -7.64
C GLU A 27 -17.67 1.04 -6.12
N GLY A 28 -16.72 1.59 -5.37
CA GLY A 28 -16.81 1.66 -3.92
C GLY A 28 -15.46 1.95 -3.26
N ASP A 29 -15.49 2.13 -1.94
CA ASP A 29 -14.28 2.24 -1.15
C ASP A 29 -13.73 0.83 -0.84
N ILE A 30 -12.44 0.64 -1.05
CA ILE A 30 -11.78 -0.64 -0.74
C ILE A 30 -11.87 -0.99 0.76
N ALA A 31 -11.93 0.02 1.63
CA ALA A 31 -12.08 -0.19 3.06
C ALA A 31 -13.39 -0.92 3.41
N ASP A 32 -14.46 -0.67 2.64
CA ASP A 32 -15.81 -1.21 2.88
C ASP A 32 -16.10 -2.49 2.09
N TYR A 33 -15.19 -2.91 1.21
CA TYR A 33 -15.42 -4.09 0.37
C TYR A 33 -15.33 -5.39 1.18
N GLU A 34 -16.40 -6.19 1.15
CA GLU A 34 -16.54 -7.47 1.88
C GLU A 34 -16.92 -8.65 0.97
N GLY A 35 -16.69 -8.51 -0.34
CA GLY A 35 -17.16 -9.47 -1.35
C GLY A 35 -16.41 -10.80 -1.41
N VAL A 36 -15.30 -10.96 -0.66
CA VAL A 36 -14.45 -12.17 -0.70
C VAL A 36 -13.81 -12.45 0.66
N ASP A 37 -13.62 -13.74 0.96
CA ASP A 37 -12.91 -14.19 2.17
C ASP A 37 -11.47 -14.61 1.89
N GLN A 38 -11.19 -15.00 0.65
CA GLN A 38 -9.85 -15.43 0.22
C GLN A 38 -9.61 -15.08 -1.25
N VAL A 39 -8.39 -14.66 -1.59
CA VAL A 39 -7.99 -14.36 -2.96
C VAL A 39 -6.60 -14.94 -3.25
N ASP A 40 -6.33 -15.27 -4.51
CA ASP A 40 -4.99 -15.72 -4.92
C ASP A 40 -4.04 -14.55 -5.09
N MET A 41 -4.52 -13.41 -5.62
CA MET A 41 -3.69 -12.24 -5.88
C MET A 41 -4.47 -10.94 -5.67
N VAL A 42 -3.81 -9.95 -5.09
CA VAL A 42 -4.25 -8.56 -5.04
C VAL A 42 -3.28 -7.69 -5.82
N VAL A 43 -3.82 -6.86 -6.72
CA VAL A 43 -3.03 -5.87 -7.47
C VAL A 43 -3.60 -4.49 -7.17
N THR A 44 -2.77 -3.56 -6.71
CA THR A 44 -3.17 -2.18 -6.48
C THR A 44 -2.40 -1.24 -7.39
N LEU A 45 -3.14 -0.47 -8.19
CA LEU A 45 -2.62 0.58 -9.06
C LEU A 45 -3.36 1.87 -8.72
N HIS A 46 -2.61 2.97 -8.56
CA HIS A 46 -3.19 4.29 -8.29
C HIS A 46 -4.07 4.41 -7.03
N ALA A 47 -3.91 3.52 -6.07
CA ALA A 47 -4.47 3.69 -4.73
C ALA A 47 -3.63 4.75 -4.00
N CYS A 48 -4.16 5.98 -3.91
CA CYS A 48 -3.41 7.10 -3.37
C CYS A 48 -3.35 7.07 -1.85
N ASP A 49 -2.17 7.39 -1.31
CA ASP A 49 -1.90 7.61 0.11
C ASP A 49 -2.39 6.43 0.99
N THR A 50 -3.27 6.68 1.95
CA THR A 50 -3.80 5.67 2.87
C THR A 50 -4.72 4.63 2.20
N ALA A 51 -5.28 4.89 1.01
CA ALA A 51 -6.03 3.88 0.27
C ALA A 51 -5.17 2.66 -0.09
N THR A 52 -3.85 2.86 -0.33
CA THR A 52 -2.89 1.76 -0.46
C THR A 52 -2.85 0.92 0.82
N ASP A 53 -2.85 1.55 1.99
CA ASP A 53 -2.76 0.87 3.27
C ASP A 53 -4.01 0.03 3.57
N TYR A 54 -5.20 0.55 3.25
CA TYR A 54 -6.44 -0.22 3.33
C TYR A 54 -6.44 -1.42 2.38
N ALA A 55 -5.97 -1.23 1.14
CA ALA A 55 -5.87 -2.32 0.18
C ALA A 55 -4.89 -3.42 0.63
N LEU A 56 -3.74 -3.04 1.19
CA LEU A 56 -2.76 -3.99 1.75
C LEU A 56 -3.32 -4.71 2.98
N ALA A 57 -4.00 -4.01 3.88
CA ALA A 57 -4.65 -4.62 5.04
C ALA A 57 -5.74 -5.62 4.63
N LYS A 58 -6.58 -5.29 3.65
CA LYS A 58 -7.56 -6.20 3.07
C LYS A 58 -6.88 -7.41 2.43
N ALA A 59 -5.81 -7.21 1.65
CA ALA A 59 -5.06 -8.31 1.04
C ALA A 59 -4.52 -9.30 2.08
N VAL A 60 -3.98 -8.80 3.19
CA VAL A 60 -3.56 -9.63 4.33
C VAL A 60 -4.75 -10.36 4.95
N GLY A 61 -5.86 -9.66 5.20
CA GLY A 61 -7.09 -10.25 5.76
C GLY A 61 -7.71 -11.32 4.85
N TRP A 62 -7.63 -11.18 3.54
CA TRP A 62 -8.08 -12.17 2.55
C TRP A 62 -7.06 -13.28 2.27
N HIS A 63 -5.96 -13.33 3.03
CA HIS A 63 -4.90 -14.33 2.85
C HIS A 63 -4.40 -14.41 1.40
N ALA A 64 -4.19 -13.25 0.76
CA ALA A 64 -3.70 -13.19 -0.61
C ALA A 64 -2.34 -13.88 -0.73
N LYS A 65 -2.21 -14.82 -1.68
CA LYS A 65 -0.93 -15.51 -1.91
C LYS A 65 0.13 -14.58 -2.50
N VAL A 66 -0.31 -13.62 -3.31
CA VAL A 66 0.55 -12.63 -3.95
C VAL A 66 -0.07 -11.26 -3.84
N ILE A 67 0.75 -10.28 -3.47
CA ILE A 67 0.38 -8.85 -3.47
C ILE A 67 1.34 -8.10 -4.39
N LEU A 68 0.79 -7.35 -5.34
CA LEU A 68 1.53 -6.45 -6.22
C LEU A 68 0.96 -5.04 -6.01
N SER A 69 1.72 -4.18 -5.34
CA SER A 69 1.27 -2.82 -5.02
C SER A 69 2.20 -1.78 -5.61
N VAL A 70 1.61 -0.84 -6.36
CA VAL A 70 2.31 0.30 -6.96
C VAL A 70 1.84 1.59 -6.28
N PRO A 71 2.46 2.00 -5.16
CA PRO A 71 2.10 3.22 -4.46
C PRO A 71 2.48 4.46 -5.30
N CYS A 72 1.55 5.41 -5.42
CA CYS A 72 1.77 6.60 -6.24
C CYS A 72 1.97 7.89 -5.43
N CYS A 73 1.49 7.97 -4.21
CA CYS A 73 1.67 9.12 -3.32
C CYS A 73 1.66 8.67 -1.85
N GLN A 74 2.41 9.39 -1.01
CA GLN A 74 2.65 9.06 0.38
C GLN A 74 2.64 10.37 1.20
N HIS A 75 1.46 10.88 1.53
CA HIS A 75 1.31 12.17 2.24
C HIS A 75 1.18 12.01 3.75
N GLU A 76 0.65 10.90 4.22
CA GLU A 76 0.37 10.67 5.64
C GLU A 76 1.61 10.91 6.52
N ILE A 77 2.70 10.17 6.26
CA ILE A 77 3.94 10.30 7.05
C ILE A 77 4.59 11.67 6.87
N ASN A 78 4.48 12.30 5.70
CA ASN A 78 5.01 13.64 5.49
C ASN A 78 4.40 14.68 6.44
N GLY A 79 3.13 14.52 6.80
CA GLY A 79 2.47 15.37 7.78
C GLY A 79 2.90 15.10 9.23
N GLN A 80 3.29 13.86 9.53
CA GLN A 80 3.58 13.43 10.91
C GLN A 80 5.06 13.57 11.29
N ILE A 81 5.97 13.25 10.33
CA ILE A 81 7.40 13.05 10.62
C ILE A 81 8.06 14.27 11.28
N GLU A 82 8.62 14.06 12.48
CA GLU A 82 9.37 15.03 13.25
C GLU A 82 10.56 14.35 13.92
N ASN A 83 11.79 14.89 13.69
CA ASN A 83 12.99 14.36 14.30
C ASN A 83 14.10 15.42 14.25
N ASP A 84 14.67 15.78 15.39
CA ASP A 84 15.71 16.81 15.47
C ASP A 84 17.02 16.39 14.77
N VAL A 85 17.39 15.11 14.82
CA VAL A 85 18.59 14.60 14.16
C VAL A 85 18.46 14.70 12.65
N LEU A 86 17.25 14.49 12.13
CA LEU A 86 16.93 14.56 10.70
C LEU A 86 16.56 15.96 10.20
N LYS A 87 16.56 16.97 11.08
CA LYS A 87 16.23 18.36 10.74
C LYS A 87 16.95 18.90 9.50
N PRO A 88 18.24 18.58 9.24
CA PRO A 88 18.91 19.00 7.99
C PRO A 88 18.19 18.54 6.71
N ILE A 89 17.48 17.40 6.76
CA ILE A 89 16.69 16.87 5.64
C ILE A 89 15.26 17.44 5.71
N LEU A 90 14.61 17.33 6.88
CA LEU A 90 13.19 17.62 7.06
C LEU A 90 12.84 19.12 6.90
N LYS A 91 13.80 20.03 7.09
CA LYS A 91 13.59 21.47 6.87
C LYS A 91 13.37 21.85 5.40
N HIS A 92 13.74 21.00 4.46
CA HIS A 92 13.57 21.23 3.04
C HIS A 92 12.38 20.44 2.51
N GLY A 93 11.28 21.11 2.14
CA GLY A 93 10.01 20.47 1.75
C GLY A 93 10.16 19.37 0.71
N LEU A 94 10.95 19.58 -0.34
CA LEU A 94 11.21 18.56 -1.36
C LEU A 94 11.93 17.33 -0.79
N LEU A 95 12.91 17.53 0.10
CA LEU A 95 13.65 16.41 0.71
C LEU A 95 12.78 15.69 1.74
N LYS A 96 11.98 16.42 2.51
CA LYS A 96 11.02 15.85 3.45
C LYS A 96 10.02 14.96 2.72
N GLU A 97 9.44 15.42 1.60
CA GLU A 97 8.50 14.66 0.79
C GLU A 97 9.12 13.34 0.30
N ARG A 98 10.29 13.41 -0.32
CA ARG A 98 10.98 12.21 -0.85
C ARG A 98 11.37 11.23 0.25
N PHE A 99 11.88 11.74 1.37
CA PHE A 99 12.24 10.93 2.52
C PHE A 99 11.01 10.23 3.10
N SER A 100 9.89 10.96 3.28
CA SER A 100 8.64 10.42 3.77
C SER A 100 8.07 9.34 2.85
N ALA A 101 8.18 9.50 1.54
CA ALA A 101 7.75 8.49 0.57
C ALA A 101 8.56 7.19 0.72
N ILE A 102 9.89 7.29 0.81
CA ILE A 102 10.77 6.13 1.02
C ILE A 102 10.45 5.42 2.34
N VAL A 103 10.27 6.18 3.42
CA VAL A 103 9.92 5.63 4.74
C VAL A 103 8.57 4.93 4.71
N THR A 104 7.56 5.52 4.06
CA THR A 104 6.22 4.93 3.95
C THR A 104 6.30 3.56 3.28
N ASP A 105 6.95 3.47 2.13
CA ASP A 105 7.02 2.22 1.37
C ASP A 105 7.91 1.18 2.06
N ALA A 106 8.97 1.60 2.75
CA ALA A 106 9.80 0.71 3.57
C ALA A 106 9.00 0.12 4.76
N LEU A 107 8.20 0.94 5.45
CA LEU A 107 7.34 0.47 6.54
C LEU A 107 6.23 -0.46 6.03
N ARG A 108 5.63 -0.18 4.86
CA ARG A 108 4.68 -1.10 4.21
C ARG A 108 5.30 -2.47 3.97
N ALA A 109 6.52 -2.52 3.46
CA ALA A 109 7.25 -3.77 3.26
C ALA A 109 7.48 -4.51 4.59
N GLU A 110 7.96 -3.82 5.62
CA GLU A 110 8.21 -4.38 6.95
C GLU A 110 6.91 -4.92 7.60
N TYR A 111 5.78 -4.23 7.44
CA TYR A 111 4.49 -4.74 7.94
C TYR A 111 4.06 -6.02 7.24
N LEU A 112 4.21 -6.10 5.93
CA LEU A 112 3.90 -7.32 5.17
C LEU A 112 4.81 -8.48 5.56
N GLU A 113 6.12 -8.24 5.75
CA GLU A 113 7.04 -9.26 6.26
C GLU A 113 6.61 -9.77 7.65
N ARG A 114 6.17 -8.88 8.53
CA ARG A 114 5.64 -9.26 9.83
C ARG A 114 4.44 -10.19 9.70
N GLU A 115 3.55 -9.93 8.74
CA GLU A 115 2.35 -10.75 8.50
C GLU A 115 2.63 -12.08 7.80
N GLY A 116 3.86 -12.34 7.37
CA GLY A 116 4.26 -13.63 6.84
C GLY A 116 4.54 -13.65 5.35
N TYR A 117 4.75 -12.49 4.76
CA TYR A 117 5.12 -12.36 3.35
C TYR A 117 6.64 -12.23 3.16
N GLU A 118 7.15 -12.80 2.10
CA GLU A 118 8.46 -12.46 1.54
C GLU A 118 8.28 -11.25 0.63
N VAL A 119 8.98 -10.15 0.94
CA VAL A 119 8.76 -8.86 0.28
C VAL A 119 9.97 -8.43 -0.53
N GLN A 120 9.72 -7.93 -1.72
CA GLN A 120 10.71 -7.29 -2.58
C GLN A 120 10.18 -5.92 -2.99
N VAL A 121 11.01 -4.90 -2.87
CA VAL A 121 10.75 -3.55 -3.37
C VAL A 121 11.56 -3.40 -4.65
N LEU A 122 10.88 -3.18 -5.77
CA LEU A 122 11.46 -3.22 -7.11
C LEU A 122 11.11 -1.95 -7.88
N GLU A 123 11.97 -1.55 -8.80
CA GLU A 123 11.59 -0.66 -9.89
C GLU A 123 10.98 -1.50 -11.01
N PHE A 124 9.81 -1.12 -11.55
CA PHE A 124 9.13 -1.89 -12.60
C PHE A 124 8.89 -1.10 -13.89
N ILE A 125 9.11 0.21 -13.86
CA ILE A 125 9.08 1.12 -15.01
C ILE A 125 10.31 2.01 -14.93
N ASP A 126 10.91 2.34 -16.08
CA ASP A 126 12.05 3.23 -16.14
C ASP A 126 11.71 4.63 -15.60
N MET A 127 12.63 5.22 -14.84
CA MET A 127 12.47 6.55 -14.25
C MET A 127 12.23 7.66 -15.30
N GLU A 128 12.56 7.41 -16.57
CA GLU A 128 12.27 8.33 -17.68
C GLU A 128 10.75 8.55 -17.86
N HIS A 129 9.93 7.58 -17.45
CA HIS A 129 8.48 7.66 -17.60
C HIS A 129 7.80 8.23 -16.35
N THR A 130 8.28 7.89 -15.17
CA THR A 130 7.74 8.40 -13.91
C THR A 130 8.71 8.16 -12.75
N PRO A 131 8.88 9.13 -11.83
CA PRO A 131 9.60 8.91 -10.58
C PRO A 131 8.84 8.03 -9.58
N LYS A 132 7.57 7.70 -9.86
CA LYS A 132 6.69 6.84 -9.06
C LYS A 132 6.69 5.43 -9.66
N ASN A 133 7.83 4.78 -9.62
CA ASN A 133 8.10 3.50 -10.29
C ASN A 133 8.34 2.32 -9.34
N ILE A 134 8.01 2.48 -8.06
CA ILE A 134 8.18 1.43 -7.05
C ILE A 134 7.04 0.42 -7.15
N LEU A 135 7.41 -0.87 -7.16
CA LEU A 135 6.53 -2.01 -6.97
C LEU A 135 6.88 -2.72 -5.66
N ILE A 136 5.93 -2.83 -4.76
CA ILE A 136 6.01 -3.72 -3.60
C ILE A 136 5.41 -5.05 -4.03
N ARG A 137 6.27 -6.07 -4.17
CA ARG A 137 5.88 -7.44 -4.46
C ARG A 137 5.99 -8.25 -3.18
N ALA A 138 4.88 -8.84 -2.73
CA ALA A 138 4.85 -9.69 -1.54
C ALA A 138 4.26 -11.07 -1.87
N ILE A 139 4.91 -12.13 -1.40
CA ILE A 139 4.50 -13.52 -1.58
C ILE A 139 4.30 -14.14 -0.19
N ASP A 140 3.12 -14.69 0.07
CA ASP A 140 2.83 -15.38 1.31
C ASP A 140 3.72 -16.64 1.45
N ILE A 141 4.49 -16.68 2.51
CA ILE A 141 5.35 -17.83 2.89
C ILE A 141 4.85 -18.51 4.17
N GLY A 142 3.73 -18.08 4.72
CA GLY A 142 3.09 -18.67 5.90
C GLY A 142 3.88 -18.54 7.21
N LYS A 143 4.95 -17.71 7.24
CA LYS A 143 5.84 -17.58 8.39
C LYS A 143 5.96 -16.12 8.81
N LYS A 144 5.27 -15.77 9.89
CA LYS A 144 5.32 -14.41 10.45
C LYS A 144 6.75 -13.96 10.80
N GLY A 145 7.07 -12.73 10.42
CA GLY A 145 8.36 -12.10 10.72
C GLY A 145 8.53 -11.79 12.21
N LYS A 146 9.79 -11.64 12.64
CA LYS A 146 10.16 -11.27 14.02
C LYS A 146 10.63 -9.80 14.10
N ASN A 147 10.15 -8.97 13.24
CA ASN A 147 10.61 -7.58 13.04
C ASN A 147 9.78 -6.53 13.77
N SER A 148 8.76 -6.91 14.57
CA SER A 148 7.85 -5.98 15.28
C SER A 148 8.59 -4.94 16.11
N LYS A 149 9.67 -5.32 16.83
CA LYS A 149 10.47 -4.36 17.59
C LYS A 149 11.14 -3.34 16.69
N ARG A 150 11.73 -3.77 15.57
CA ARG A 150 12.40 -2.87 14.61
C ARG A 150 11.42 -1.86 14.01
N ILE A 151 10.20 -2.31 13.69
CA ILE A 151 9.13 -1.43 13.20
C ILE A 151 8.80 -0.38 14.25
N LYS A 152 8.48 -0.79 15.50
CA LYS A 152 8.16 0.14 16.61
C LYS A 152 9.29 1.13 16.90
N ASP A 153 10.55 0.67 16.91
CA ASP A 153 11.72 1.52 17.10
C ASP A 153 11.83 2.58 15.98
N CYS A 154 11.54 2.20 14.73
CA CYS A 154 11.54 3.13 13.58
C CYS A 154 10.40 4.15 13.67
N GLU A 155 9.18 3.71 13.97
CA GLU A 155 8.01 4.58 14.18
C GLU A 155 8.27 5.60 15.28
N ALA A 156 8.78 5.13 16.42
CA ALA A 156 9.11 5.99 17.58
C ALA A 156 10.23 6.98 17.23
N PHE A 157 11.29 6.55 16.53
CA PHE A 157 12.39 7.42 16.11
C PHE A 157 11.93 8.53 15.20
N LEU A 158 10.99 8.24 14.29
CA LEU A 158 10.48 9.19 13.30
C LEU A 158 9.25 9.98 13.80
N ASN A 159 8.71 9.60 14.96
CA ASN A 159 7.47 10.13 15.53
C ASN A 159 6.28 10.00 14.58
N VAL A 160 6.10 8.80 14.00
CA VAL A 160 5.04 8.51 13.04
C VAL A 160 4.14 7.36 13.51
N GLU A 161 2.90 7.36 13.02
CA GLU A 161 1.90 6.31 13.26
C GLU A 161 1.17 5.98 11.95
N PRO A 162 1.76 5.11 11.10
CA PRO A 162 1.22 4.78 9.79
C PRO A 162 -0.13 4.05 9.88
N THR A 163 -1.04 4.37 8.95
CA THR A 163 -2.35 3.74 8.86
C THR A 163 -2.26 2.22 8.74
N LEU A 164 -1.35 1.67 7.92
CA LEU A 164 -1.19 0.23 7.78
C LEU A 164 -0.82 -0.44 9.11
N GLY A 165 0.07 0.17 9.90
CA GLY A 165 0.42 -0.32 11.24
C GLY A 165 -0.79 -0.45 12.15
N ARG A 166 -1.66 0.60 12.18
CA ARG A 166 -2.92 0.57 12.95
C ARG A 166 -3.87 -0.51 12.47
N LEU A 167 -4.08 -0.63 11.15
CA LEU A 167 -4.98 -1.61 10.55
C LEU A 167 -4.54 -3.06 10.83
N LEU A 168 -3.24 -3.31 10.91
CA LEU A 168 -2.66 -4.63 11.22
C LEU A 168 -2.44 -4.86 12.72
N GLY A 169 -3.00 -4.01 13.60
CA GLY A 169 -2.98 -4.20 15.05
C GLY A 169 -1.65 -3.84 15.73
N MET A 170 -0.82 -3.00 15.12
CA MET A 170 0.35 -2.40 15.76
C MET A 170 -0.09 -1.19 16.59
N GLN A 171 -0.74 -1.41 17.74
CA GLN A 171 -1.04 -0.30 18.64
C GLN A 171 0.20 0.08 19.47
N LYS A 172 0.33 1.38 19.81
CA LYS A 172 1.27 1.83 20.83
C LYS A 172 0.86 1.21 22.17
N ASP A 173 1.80 0.50 22.81
CA ASP A 173 1.68 0.08 24.23
C ASP A 173 1.73 1.30 25.14
#